data_af9d536027e4fb637ccf73a11d0f4a03
#
_entry.id   af9d536027e4fb637ccf73a11d0f4a03
#
_cell.length_a   1.000
_cell.length_b   1.000
_cell.length_c   1.000
_cell.angle_alpha   90.00
_cell.angle_beta   90.00
_cell.angle_gamma   90.00
#
_symmetry.space_group_name_H-M   'P 1'
#
loop_
_entity.id
_entity.type
_entity.pdbx_description
1 polymer ?
#
loop_
_entity_poly.entity_id
_entity_poly.type
_entity_poly.pdbx_seq_one_letter_code
_entity_poly.pdbx_strand_id
1 'polypeptide(L)'
;MARYQVLIEYVGTSYRGWQIQKKGSTIQGLIQQHLTKLLKEKIILNGSGRTDAGVHANAQSAHFDCQKKILDLTKFLKSINHFLNNKGIAITQIKKRSKKFHSRFSAKLRIYKYVIFNQISAPVIENGRGWHVRKILDVNLMQKGAKKLLGTHDYSTFRSSSCHAKSPIRTIKSIKIKALKNKIEIEFKSQSFLQQQVRSMVGCLKYLGEKKWDLKTFDKVFKSKKRVLCAPPAPPEGLFLYRIIY
;
A
#
# COMPACT_ATOMS: atom_id res chain seq x y z
N MET A 1 17.53 -15.93 20.45
CA MET A 1 16.57 -15.03 19.77
C MET A 1 15.65 -15.81 18.84
N ALA A 2 14.35 -15.60 18.94
CA ALA A 2 13.33 -16.16 18.06
C ALA A 2 12.81 -15.06 17.12
N ARG A 3 12.61 -15.38 15.83
CA ARG A 3 12.02 -14.48 14.83
C ARG A 3 10.55 -14.77 14.63
N TYR A 4 9.73 -13.70 14.64
CA TYR A 4 8.31 -13.77 14.40
C TYR A 4 7.93 -12.89 13.24
N GLN A 5 7.09 -13.41 12.34
CA GLN A 5 6.39 -12.65 11.31
C GLN A 5 4.99 -12.32 11.81
N VAL A 6 4.56 -11.09 11.59
CA VAL A 6 3.20 -10.63 11.84
C VAL A 6 2.56 -10.14 10.55
N LEU A 7 1.27 -10.45 10.36
CA LEU A 7 0.42 -9.80 9.37
C LEU A 7 -0.41 -8.74 10.09
N ILE A 8 -0.52 -7.58 9.48
CA ILE A 8 -1.05 -6.38 10.11
C ILE A 8 -2.06 -5.73 9.19
N GLU A 9 -3.25 -5.51 9.71
CA GLU A 9 -4.30 -4.71 9.10
C GLU A 9 -4.35 -3.34 9.78
N TYR A 10 -4.55 -2.27 9.01
CA TYR A 10 -4.72 -0.94 9.58
C TYR A 10 -5.46 0.05 8.69
N VAL A 11 -6.12 0.97 9.35
CA VAL A 11 -6.71 2.19 8.80
C VAL A 11 -5.67 3.29 8.86
N GLY A 12 -5.17 3.74 7.69
CA GLY A 12 -4.05 4.67 7.62
C GLY A 12 -4.40 6.14 7.82
N THR A 13 -5.70 6.51 7.81
CA THR A 13 -6.18 7.91 7.73
C THR A 13 -5.59 8.81 8.80
N SER A 14 -5.46 8.32 10.04
CA SER A 14 -4.96 9.09 11.18
C SER A 14 -3.44 9.02 11.36
N TYR A 15 -2.72 8.39 10.42
CA TYR A 15 -1.29 8.13 10.56
C TYR A 15 -0.45 8.80 9.48
N ARG A 16 0.76 9.19 9.84
CA ARG A 16 1.78 9.70 8.91
C ARG A 16 2.48 8.56 8.13
N GLY A 17 1.73 7.51 7.82
CA GLY A 17 2.17 6.33 7.10
C GLY A 17 2.80 5.26 8.00
N TRP A 18 3.46 4.29 7.35
CA TRP A 18 4.06 3.16 8.04
C TRP A 18 5.30 3.52 8.85
N GLN A 19 6.30 4.13 8.20
CA GLN A 19 7.66 4.29 8.73
C GLN A 19 7.74 5.29 9.89
N ILE A 20 8.48 4.95 10.95
CA ILE A 20 8.80 5.85 12.07
C ILE A 20 9.41 7.15 11.54
N GLN A 21 8.94 8.27 12.04
CA GLN A 21 9.37 9.63 11.70
C GLN A 21 9.64 10.43 12.96
N LYS A 22 10.40 11.54 12.83
CA LYS A 22 10.73 12.43 13.96
C LYS A 22 9.49 13.03 14.63
N LYS A 23 8.43 13.33 13.84
CA LYS A 23 7.18 13.94 14.33
C LYS A 23 5.97 13.15 13.84
N GLY A 24 4.94 13.01 14.69
CA GLY A 24 3.65 12.43 14.38
C GLY A 24 3.58 10.91 14.57
N SER A 25 2.35 10.41 14.69
CA SER A 25 2.08 9.00 14.94
C SER A 25 2.23 8.18 13.65
N THR A 26 2.88 7.03 13.75
CA THR A 26 3.12 6.09 12.64
C THR A 26 2.72 4.68 13.04
N ILE A 27 2.30 3.86 12.06
CA ILE A 27 1.87 2.48 12.32
C ILE A 27 3.01 1.65 12.93
N GLN A 28 4.21 1.72 12.35
CA GLN A 28 5.39 1.00 12.83
C GLN A 28 5.76 1.40 14.26
N GLY A 29 5.79 2.70 14.55
CA GLY A 29 6.17 3.21 15.86
C GLY A 29 5.23 2.76 16.95
N LEU A 30 3.92 2.82 16.69
CA LEU A 30 2.91 2.40 17.66
C LEU A 30 2.98 0.90 17.94
N ILE A 31 3.05 0.06 16.91
CA ILE A 31 3.18 -1.39 17.09
C ILE A 31 4.47 -1.73 17.82
N GLN A 32 5.59 -1.13 17.43
CA GLN A 32 6.90 -1.37 18.06
C GLN A 32 6.89 -0.99 19.54
N GLN A 33 6.25 0.11 19.90
CA GLN A 33 6.10 0.55 21.29
C GLN A 33 5.32 -0.48 22.13
N HIS A 34 4.18 -0.98 21.62
CA HIS A 34 3.37 -1.94 22.33
C HIS A 34 4.05 -3.33 22.42
N LEU A 35 4.75 -3.77 21.36
CA LEU A 35 5.55 -4.99 21.39
C LEU A 35 6.67 -4.90 22.46
N THR A 36 7.38 -3.77 22.51
CA THR A 36 8.44 -3.51 23.50
C THR A 36 7.90 -3.57 24.94
N LYS A 37 6.74 -2.95 25.19
CA LYS A 37 6.08 -3.00 26.50
C LYS A 37 5.65 -4.41 26.88
N LEU A 38 5.02 -5.15 25.96
CA LEU A 38 4.48 -6.47 26.22
C LEU A 38 5.58 -7.52 26.44
N LEU A 39 6.66 -7.45 25.66
CA LEU A 39 7.79 -8.38 25.75
C LEU A 39 8.84 -7.96 26.79
N LYS A 40 8.74 -6.73 27.33
CA LYS A 40 9.69 -6.14 28.29
C LYS A 40 11.15 -6.15 27.78
N GLU A 41 11.31 -5.99 26.46
CA GLU A 41 12.61 -5.87 25.80
C GLU A 41 12.51 -4.96 24.57
N LYS A 42 13.60 -4.31 24.18
CA LYS A 42 13.62 -3.42 23.00
C LYS A 42 13.37 -4.21 21.73
N ILE A 43 12.23 -3.95 21.07
CA ILE A 43 11.85 -4.58 19.81
C ILE A 43 12.08 -3.62 18.65
N ILE A 44 12.63 -4.15 17.54
CA ILE A 44 12.71 -3.47 16.27
C ILE A 44 11.79 -4.19 15.27
N LEU A 45 10.78 -3.48 14.77
CA LEU A 45 9.82 -4.01 13.84
C LEU A 45 10.21 -3.66 12.40
N ASN A 46 10.46 -4.66 11.55
CA ASN A 46 10.86 -4.49 10.16
C ASN A 46 9.70 -4.81 9.22
N GLY A 47 9.15 -3.78 8.54
CA GLY A 47 8.06 -3.95 7.57
C GLY A 47 8.53 -4.41 6.19
N SER A 48 7.64 -5.06 5.43
CA SER A 48 7.90 -5.50 4.05
C SER A 48 7.92 -4.33 3.06
N GLY A 49 7.08 -3.34 3.27
CA GLY A 49 6.97 -2.16 2.43
C GLY A 49 6.52 -0.94 3.24
N ARG A 50 6.83 0.24 2.74
CA ARG A 50 6.32 1.49 3.29
C ARG A 50 4.98 1.81 2.63
N THR A 51 4.05 2.35 3.40
CA THR A 51 2.84 3.01 2.91
C THR A 51 2.91 4.49 3.24
N ASP A 52 2.42 5.33 2.34
CA ASP A 52 2.35 6.78 2.55
C ASP A 52 1.31 7.13 3.64
N ALA A 53 1.33 8.37 4.11
CA ALA A 53 0.30 8.89 5.01
C ALA A 53 -1.09 8.69 4.41
N GLY A 54 -2.06 8.25 5.21
CA GLY A 54 -3.43 7.99 4.80
C GLY A 54 -3.69 6.67 4.09
N VAL A 55 -2.65 5.94 3.66
CA VAL A 55 -2.77 4.65 2.96
C VAL A 55 -3.07 3.52 3.93
N HIS A 56 -4.02 2.66 3.58
CA HIS A 56 -4.44 1.51 4.39
C HIS A 56 -3.64 0.24 4.09
N ALA A 57 -3.82 -0.79 4.90
CA ALA A 57 -3.38 -2.14 4.58
C ALA A 57 -4.38 -3.19 5.08
N ASN A 58 -4.61 -4.22 4.24
CA ASN A 58 -5.31 -5.43 4.66
C ASN A 58 -4.32 -6.47 5.20
N ALA A 59 -3.09 -6.51 4.69
CA ALA A 59 -2.10 -7.50 5.10
C ALA A 59 -0.66 -6.99 4.88
N GLN A 60 -0.28 -5.91 5.58
CA GLN A 60 1.12 -5.55 5.73
C GLN A 60 1.84 -6.68 6.48
N SER A 61 3.02 -7.05 6.04
CA SER A 61 3.84 -8.03 6.73
C SER A 61 5.06 -7.37 7.37
N ALA A 62 5.31 -7.71 8.62
CA ALA A 62 6.51 -7.28 9.32
C ALA A 62 7.13 -8.47 10.09
N HIS A 63 8.39 -8.32 10.50
CA HIS A 63 9.02 -9.26 11.41
C HIS A 63 9.75 -8.52 12.52
N PHE A 64 9.90 -9.21 13.62
CA PHE A 64 10.73 -8.79 14.73
C PHE A 64 11.44 -9.99 15.35
N ASP A 65 12.53 -9.72 16.03
CA ASP A 65 13.26 -10.69 16.85
C ASP A 65 13.04 -10.38 18.33
N CYS A 66 12.93 -11.42 19.15
CA CYS A 66 12.92 -11.29 20.60
C CYS A 66 13.75 -12.40 21.25
N GLN A 67 14.28 -12.13 22.43
CA GLN A 67 15.08 -13.11 23.20
C GLN A 67 14.18 -14.18 23.78
N LYS A 68 13.11 -13.77 24.46
CA LYS A 68 12.14 -14.68 25.05
C LYS A 68 11.27 -15.31 23.96
N LYS A 69 11.15 -16.63 24.01
CA LYS A 69 10.20 -17.37 23.16
C LYS A 69 8.77 -17.06 23.59
N ILE A 70 7.91 -16.70 22.65
CA ILE A 70 6.48 -16.56 22.91
C ILE A 70 5.89 -17.97 22.92
N LEU A 71 5.45 -18.42 24.09
CA LEU A 71 4.97 -19.79 24.30
C LEU A 71 3.56 -19.97 23.71
N ASP A 72 2.66 -19.02 23.96
CA ASP A 72 1.30 -19.03 23.47
C ASP A 72 1.09 -17.85 22.52
N LEU A 73 1.09 -18.13 21.20
CA LEU A 73 0.90 -17.13 20.15
C LEU A 73 -0.52 -16.57 20.14
N THR A 74 -1.52 -17.35 20.54
CA THR A 74 -2.92 -16.94 20.57
C THR A 74 -3.16 -15.94 21.71
N LYS A 75 -2.68 -16.26 22.90
CA LYS A 75 -2.75 -15.34 24.04
C LYS A 75 -1.99 -14.06 23.79
N PHE A 76 -0.79 -14.16 23.19
CA PHE A 76 0.00 -13.00 22.79
C PHE A 76 -0.73 -12.12 21.78
N LEU A 77 -1.37 -12.72 20.76
CA LEU A 77 -2.14 -12.02 19.74
C LEU A 77 -3.32 -11.26 20.36
N LYS A 78 -4.07 -11.88 21.28
CA LYS A 78 -5.15 -11.23 22.04
C LYS A 78 -4.63 -10.03 22.83
N SER A 79 -3.52 -10.20 23.55
CA SER A 79 -2.93 -9.17 24.41
C SER A 79 -2.46 -7.95 23.59
N ILE A 80 -1.75 -8.15 22.47
CA ILE A 80 -1.27 -7.03 21.66
C ILE A 80 -2.45 -6.29 20.97
N ASN A 81 -3.46 -7.02 20.51
CA ASN A 81 -4.62 -6.43 19.84
C ASN A 81 -5.53 -5.66 20.80
N HIS A 82 -5.57 -6.00 22.09
CA HIS A 82 -6.25 -5.20 23.09
C HIS A 82 -5.77 -3.73 23.09
N PHE A 83 -4.48 -3.49 22.86
CA PHE A 83 -3.92 -2.13 22.79
C PHE A 83 -4.01 -1.48 21.42
N LEU A 84 -4.16 -2.26 20.35
CA LEU A 84 -4.08 -1.76 18.98
C LEU A 84 -5.44 -1.55 18.31
N ASN A 85 -6.46 -2.34 18.67
CA ASN A 85 -7.74 -2.33 17.95
C ASN A 85 -8.46 -0.98 18.01
N ASN A 86 -8.49 -0.33 19.18
CA ASN A 86 -9.09 1.01 19.34
C ASN A 86 -8.32 2.12 18.59
N LYS A 87 -7.15 1.80 18.04
CA LYS A 87 -6.31 2.68 17.23
C LYS A 87 -6.43 2.37 15.73
N GLY A 88 -7.39 1.52 15.33
CA GLY A 88 -7.56 1.12 13.94
C GLY A 88 -6.40 0.29 13.39
N ILE A 89 -5.73 -0.48 14.23
CA ILE A 89 -4.64 -1.41 13.89
C ILE A 89 -4.96 -2.77 14.48
N ALA A 90 -4.76 -3.84 13.71
CA ALA A 90 -4.85 -5.21 14.20
C ALA A 90 -3.69 -6.05 13.68
N ILE A 91 -3.12 -6.88 14.53
CA ILE A 91 -2.25 -7.99 14.11
C ILE A 91 -3.16 -9.18 13.87
N THR A 92 -3.35 -9.56 12.61
CA THR A 92 -4.27 -10.64 12.22
C THR A 92 -3.64 -12.01 12.29
N GLN A 93 -2.32 -12.09 12.24
CA GLN A 93 -1.58 -13.34 12.33
C GLN A 93 -0.18 -13.14 12.91
N ILE A 94 0.29 -14.11 13.67
CA ILE A 94 1.68 -14.21 14.11
C ILE A 94 2.19 -15.63 13.83
N LYS A 95 3.42 -15.73 13.28
CA LYS A 95 4.07 -16.99 12.98
C LYS A 95 5.55 -16.95 13.36
N LYS A 96 6.07 -18.01 13.95
CA LYS A 96 7.52 -18.19 14.10
C LYS A 96 8.16 -18.43 12.72
N ARG A 97 9.32 -17.83 12.49
CA ARG A 97 10.10 -17.95 11.24
C ARG A 97 11.55 -18.33 11.53
N SER A 98 12.23 -18.86 10.51
CA SER A 98 13.67 -19.02 10.56
C SER A 98 14.36 -17.65 10.55
N LYS A 99 15.59 -17.58 11.08
CA LYS A 99 16.40 -16.34 11.06
C LYS A 99 16.72 -15.84 9.65
N LYS A 100 16.66 -16.71 8.63
CA LYS A 100 16.86 -16.36 7.21
C LYS A 100 15.70 -15.55 6.63
N PHE A 101 14.50 -15.61 7.22
CA PHE A 101 13.34 -14.86 6.76
C PHE A 101 13.53 -13.36 7.02
N HIS A 102 13.30 -12.53 6.00
CA HIS A 102 13.26 -11.08 6.12
C HIS A 102 12.01 -10.52 5.41
N SER A 103 11.10 -9.87 6.15
CA SER A 103 9.81 -9.40 5.61
C SER A 103 9.93 -8.57 4.32
N ARG A 104 10.99 -7.78 4.15
CA ARG A 104 11.22 -6.96 2.95
C ARG A 104 11.90 -7.73 1.82
N PHE A 105 13.00 -8.44 2.13
CA PHE A 105 13.86 -9.02 1.10
C PHE A 105 13.41 -10.41 0.65
N SER A 106 12.72 -11.17 1.50
CA SER A 106 12.13 -12.46 1.12
C SER A 106 10.81 -12.30 0.32
N ALA A 107 10.25 -11.10 0.21
CA ALA A 107 8.99 -10.87 -0.50
C ALA A 107 9.18 -10.98 -2.02
N LYS A 108 8.43 -11.91 -2.65
CA LYS A 108 8.39 -12.14 -4.09
C LYS A 108 7.43 -11.21 -4.81
N LEU A 109 6.31 -10.86 -4.17
CA LEU A 109 5.27 -10.05 -4.78
C LEU A 109 4.55 -9.19 -3.75
N ARG A 110 4.24 -7.94 -4.12
CA ARG A 110 3.35 -7.03 -3.40
C ARG A 110 2.14 -6.74 -4.24
N ILE A 111 0.98 -6.84 -3.62
CA ILE A 111 -0.32 -6.60 -4.24
C ILE A 111 -0.93 -5.39 -3.58
N TYR A 112 -1.23 -4.38 -4.38
CA TYR A 112 -1.99 -3.21 -3.97
C TYR A 112 -3.35 -3.21 -4.64
N LYS A 113 -4.37 -2.74 -3.93
CA LYS A 113 -5.68 -2.43 -4.48
C LYS A 113 -5.96 -0.95 -4.32
N TYR A 114 -6.55 -0.36 -5.33
CA TYR A 114 -7.07 0.99 -5.28
C TYR A 114 -8.58 0.97 -5.54
N VAL A 115 -9.35 1.65 -4.69
CA VAL A 115 -10.80 1.73 -4.79
C VAL A 115 -11.21 3.13 -5.23
N ILE A 116 -12.04 3.21 -6.27
CA ILE A 116 -12.73 4.42 -6.71
C ILE A 116 -14.22 4.20 -6.52
N PHE A 117 -14.90 5.07 -5.78
CA PHE A 117 -16.36 5.16 -5.74
C PHE A 117 -16.82 6.01 -6.91
N ASN A 118 -17.31 5.35 -7.97
CA ASN A 118 -17.70 6.03 -9.21
C ASN A 118 -19.22 6.18 -9.29
N GLN A 119 -19.72 7.16 -8.58
CA GLN A 119 -21.14 7.48 -8.44
C GLN A 119 -21.35 8.97 -8.13
N ILE A 120 -22.58 9.46 -8.30
CA ILE A 120 -22.95 10.87 -8.08
C ILE A 120 -22.83 11.21 -6.58
N SER A 121 -23.49 10.44 -5.71
CA SER A 121 -23.51 10.68 -4.27
C SER A 121 -22.23 10.17 -3.60
N ALA A 122 -21.70 10.88 -2.62
CA ALA A 122 -20.55 10.43 -1.86
C ALA A 122 -20.93 9.19 -1.01
N PRO A 123 -20.02 8.19 -0.88
CA PRO A 123 -20.27 7.04 -0.01
C PRO A 123 -20.17 7.49 1.45
N VAL A 124 -21.21 7.23 2.25
CA VAL A 124 -21.24 7.59 3.68
C VAL A 124 -20.63 6.46 4.52
N ILE A 125 -21.10 5.23 4.36
CA ILE A 125 -20.66 4.07 5.15
C ILE A 125 -19.19 3.74 4.89
N GLU A 126 -18.74 3.85 3.63
CA GLU A 126 -17.38 3.55 3.22
C GLU A 126 -16.51 4.81 3.09
N ASN A 127 -16.92 5.91 3.73
CA ASN A 127 -16.14 7.15 3.72
C ASN A 127 -14.71 6.91 4.20
N GLY A 128 -13.74 7.51 3.51
CA GLY A 128 -12.31 7.30 3.78
C GLY A 128 -11.79 5.90 3.42
N ARG A 129 -12.49 5.15 2.54
CA ARG A 129 -12.09 3.83 2.04
C ARG A 129 -11.98 3.76 0.52
N GLY A 130 -12.00 4.90 -0.15
CA GLY A 130 -11.91 5.00 -1.60
C GLY A 130 -11.95 6.44 -2.07
N TRP A 131 -11.57 6.65 -3.31
CA TRP A 131 -11.65 7.95 -3.97
C TRP A 131 -13.03 8.17 -4.58
N HIS A 132 -13.76 9.15 -4.10
CA HIS A 132 -15.04 9.52 -4.71
C HIS A 132 -14.83 10.31 -6.00
N VAL A 133 -15.32 9.78 -7.11
CA VAL A 133 -15.29 10.42 -8.45
C VAL A 133 -16.71 10.45 -9.00
N ARG A 134 -17.30 11.66 -9.08
CA ARG A 134 -18.69 11.85 -9.52
C ARG A 134 -18.87 11.58 -11.01
N LYS A 135 -17.91 12.05 -11.85
CA LYS A 135 -17.96 11.83 -13.29
C LYS A 135 -17.78 10.36 -13.60
N ILE A 136 -18.71 9.77 -14.37
CA ILE A 136 -18.62 8.38 -14.78
C ILE A 136 -17.37 8.16 -15.62
N LEU A 137 -16.61 7.15 -15.26
CA LEU A 137 -15.33 6.81 -15.88
C LEU A 137 -15.50 5.73 -16.95
N ASP A 138 -14.85 5.94 -18.08
CA ASP A 138 -14.72 4.92 -19.13
C ASP A 138 -13.69 3.85 -18.69
N VAL A 139 -14.18 2.76 -18.10
CA VAL A 139 -13.35 1.67 -17.60
C VAL A 139 -12.59 0.96 -18.70
N ASN A 140 -13.18 0.85 -19.90
CA ASN A 140 -12.52 0.22 -21.06
C ASN A 140 -11.29 1.03 -21.48
N LEU A 141 -11.40 2.35 -21.50
CA LEU A 141 -10.28 3.24 -21.79
C LEU A 141 -9.20 3.16 -20.72
N MET A 142 -9.59 3.10 -19.44
CA MET A 142 -8.65 2.87 -18.32
C MET A 142 -7.92 1.52 -18.46
N GLN A 143 -8.61 0.45 -18.85
CA GLN A 143 -8.00 -0.88 -19.08
C GLN A 143 -6.99 -0.85 -20.24
N LYS A 144 -7.31 -0.15 -21.34
CA LYS A 144 -6.38 0.06 -22.46
C LYS A 144 -5.11 0.81 -22.01
N GLY A 145 -5.25 1.85 -21.17
CA GLY A 145 -4.11 2.57 -20.59
C GLY A 145 -3.30 1.70 -19.62
N ALA A 146 -3.97 0.90 -18.79
CA ALA A 146 -3.31 0.00 -17.85
C ALA A 146 -2.43 -1.04 -18.56
N LYS A 147 -2.85 -1.56 -19.72
CA LYS A 147 -2.03 -2.50 -20.53
C LYS A 147 -0.69 -1.90 -20.94
N LYS A 148 -0.61 -0.57 -21.19
CA LYS A 148 0.64 0.11 -21.54
C LYS A 148 1.64 0.21 -20.38
N LEU A 149 1.16 0.06 -19.13
CA LEU A 149 1.98 0.08 -17.92
C LEU A 149 2.52 -1.30 -17.53
N LEU A 150 2.23 -2.35 -18.27
CA LEU A 150 2.71 -3.70 -17.96
C LEU A 150 4.15 -3.90 -18.44
N GLY A 151 4.90 -4.74 -17.74
CA GLY A 151 6.28 -5.05 -18.10
C GLY A 151 7.31 -4.25 -17.31
N THR A 152 8.55 -4.29 -17.81
CA THR A 152 9.72 -3.62 -17.20
C THR A 152 9.95 -2.29 -17.89
N HIS A 153 9.78 -1.20 -17.15
CA HIS A 153 9.90 0.15 -17.67
C HIS A 153 10.57 1.08 -16.65
N ASP A 154 11.01 2.24 -17.15
CA ASP A 154 11.35 3.39 -16.34
C ASP A 154 10.06 4.11 -15.89
N TYR A 155 9.77 4.06 -14.59
CA TYR A 155 8.59 4.69 -13.99
C TYR A 155 8.87 6.05 -13.35
N SER A 156 9.88 6.77 -13.83
CA SER A 156 10.23 8.12 -13.32
C SER A 156 9.03 9.08 -13.34
N THR A 157 8.18 9.01 -14.37
CA THR A 157 6.94 9.80 -14.47
C THR A 157 6.04 9.63 -13.24
N PHE A 158 5.98 8.44 -12.67
CA PHE A 158 5.08 8.13 -11.55
C PHE A 158 5.79 8.16 -10.18
N ARG A 159 7.06 8.50 -10.14
CA ARG A 159 7.89 8.54 -8.95
C ARG A 159 7.71 9.86 -8.21
N SER A 160 7.55 9.82 -6.87
CA SER A 160 7.65 11.03 -6.05
C SER A 160 9.03 11.66 -6.14
N SER A 161 9.11 13.00 -6.10
CA SER A 161 10.38 13.73 -6.02
C SER A 161 11.20 13.36 -4.78
N SER A 162 10.52 13.03 -3.68
CA SER A 162 11.15 12.59 -2.41
C SER A 162 11.52 11.10 -2.38
N CYS A 163 11.43 10.39 -3.50
CA CYS A 163 11.71 8.96 -3.53
C CYS A 163 13.22 8.68 -3.57
N HIS A 164 13.75 8.01 -2.56
CA HIS A 164 15.18 7.64 -2.44
C HIS A 164 15.57 6.32 -3.13
N ALA A 165 14.72 5.77 -4.01
CA ALA A 165 15.07 4.56 -4.75
C ALA A 165 16.23 4.85 -5.74
N LYS A 166 17.27 4.00 -5.73
CA LYS A 166 18.46 4.15 -6.61
C LYS A 166 18.09 4.07 -8.10
N SER A 167 17.15 3.18 -8.48
CA SER A 167 16.70 3.01 -9.86
C SER A 167 15.21 3.23 -9.98
N PRO A 168 14.74 3.91 -11.05
CA PRO A 168 13.32 4.06 -11.35
C PRO A 168 12.72 2.83 -12.09
N ILE A 169 13.56 1.89 -12.51
CA ILE A 169 13.13 0.72 -13.26
C ILE A 169 12.34 -0.23 -12.35
N ARG A 170 11.14 -0.61 -12.78
CA ARG A 170 10.28 -1.59 -12.10
C ARG A 170 9.63 -2.51 -13.12
N THR A 171 9.19 -3.68 -12.64
CA THR A 171 8.43 -4.62 -13.45
C THR A 171 7.03 -4.74 -12.88
N ILE A 172 6.04 -4.23 -13.59
CA ILE A 172 4.62 -4.42 -13.24
C ILE A 172 4.15 -5.72 -13.87
N LYS A 173 3.84 -6.72 -13.04
CA LYS A 173 3.42 -8.04 -13.50
C LYS A 173 1.96 -8.09 -13.94
N SER A 174 1.10 -7.32 -13.28
CA SER A 174 -0.33 -7.31 -13.57
C SER A 174 -0.98 -6.03 -13.09
N ILE A 175 -1.91 -5.51 -13.89
CA ILE A 175 -2.89 -4.51 -13.48
C ILE A 175 -4.26 -5.03 -13.92
N LYS A 176 -5.18 -5.22 -12.96
CA LYS A 176 -6.55 -5.66 -13.22
C LYS A 176 -7.51 -4.57 -12.80
N ILE A 177 -8.39 -4.14 -13.69
CA ILE A 177 -9.42 -3.14 -13.41
C ILE A 177 -10.78 -3.83 -13.54
N LYS A 178 -11.57 -3.80 -12.47
CA LYS A 178 -12.93 -4.35 -12.41
C LYS A 178 -13.90 -3.24 -12.10
N ALA A 179 -14.94 -3.10 -12.93
CA ALA A 179 -16.11 -2.29 -12.61
C ALA A 179 -17.09 -3.15 -11.79
N LEU A 180 -17.51 -2.63 -10.66
CA LEU A 180 -18.59 -3.10 -9.83
C LEU A 180 -19.70 -2.03 -9.88
N LYS A 181 -20.90 -2.30 -9.36
CA LYS A 181 -22.05 -1.40 -9.49
C LYS A 181 -21.70 0.09 -9.34
N ASN A 182 -21.12 0.48 -8.20
CA ASN A 182 -20.76 1.87 -7.88
C ASN A 182 -19.27 2.04 -7.57
N LYS A 183 -18.44 1.02 -7.88
CA LYS A 183 -17.02 0.98 -7.55
C LYS A 183 -16.19 0.55 -8.74
N ILE A 184 -14.98 1.05 -8.81
CA ILE A 184 -13.93 0.53 -9.68
C ILE A 184 -12.79 0.09 -8.77
N GLU A 185 -12.43 -1.19 -8.85
CA GLU A 185 -11.26 -1.72 -8.16
C GLU A 185 -10.11 -1.91 -9.13
N ILE A 186 -8.93 -1.42 -8.75
CA ILE A 186 -7.70 -1.54 -9.55
C ILE A 186 -6.68 -2.31 -8.73
N GLU A 187 -6.32 -3.51 -9.15
CA GLU A 187 -5.31 -4.33 -8.51
C GLU A 187 -3.98 -4.23 -9.26
N PHE A 188 -2.90 -3.93 -8.54
CA PHE A 188 -1.53 -3.86 -9.06
C PHE A 188 -0.67 -4.93 -8.43
N LYS A 189 0.12 -5.65 -9.24
CA LYS A 189 1.08 -6.67 -8.80
C LYS A 189 2.48 -6.37 -9.31
N SER A 190 3.44 -6.27 -8.39
CA SER A 190 4.86 -6.08 -8.67
C SER A 190 5.71 -6.61 -7.53
N GLN A 191 6.97 -6.92 -7.80
CA GLN A 191 7.93 -7.23 -6.74
C GLN A 191 8.17 -6.00 -5.85
N SER A 192 8.21 -4.80 -6.42
CA SER A 192 8.38 -3.55 -5.69
C SER A 192 7.76 -2.39 -6.45
N PHE A 193 7.42 -1.33 -5.72
CA PHE A 193 6.93 -0.07 -6.26
C PHE A 193 7.79 1.09 -5.78
N LEU A 194 7.85 2.15 -6.58
CA LEU A 194 8.42 3.44 -6.16
C LEU A 194 7.44 4.16 -5.22
N GLN A 195 7.94 5.13 -4.48
CA GLN A 195 7.11 5.99 -3.64
C GLN A 195 6.07 6.72 -4.50
N GLN A 196 4.81 6.69 -4.09
CA GLN A 196 3.63 7.21 -4.78
C GLN A 196 3.34 6.60 -6.17
N GLN A 197 4.09 5.62 -6.66
CA GLN A 197 3.94 5.09 -8.01
C GLN A 197 2.50 4.64 -8.32
N VAL A 198 1.89 3.82 -7.45
CA VAL A 198 0.54 3.30 -7.66
C VAL A 198 -0.47 4.44 -7.73
N ARG A 199 -0.43 5.37 -6.79
CA ARG A 199 -1.34 6.52 -6.74
C ARG A 199 -1.19 7.42 -7.98
N SER A 200 0.03 7.62 -8.45
CA SER A 200 0.30 8.40 -9.67
C SER A 200 -0.22 7.71 -10.93
N MET A 201 -0.04 6.38 -11.04
CA MET A 201 -0.62 5.60 -12.14
C MET A 201 -2.16 5.69 -12.12
N VAL A 202 -2.78 5.57 -10.94
CA VAL A 202 -4.25 5.70 -10.80
C VAL A 202 -4.74 7.10 -11.20
N GLY A 203 -4.03 8.17 -10.82
CA GLY A 203 -4.36 9.53 -11.25
C GLY A 203 -4.38 9.68 -12.76
N CYS A 204 -3.38 9.12 -13.45
CA CYS A 204 -3.32 9.13 -14.92
C CYS A 204 -4.41 8.26 -15.56
N LEU A 205 -4.69 7.08 -14.99
CA LEU A 205 -5.79 6.22 -15.46
C LEU A 205 -7.15 6.90 -15.27
N LYS A 206 -7.34 7.66 -14.19
CA LYS A 206 -8.55 8.45 -13.97
C LYS A 206 -8.70 9.54 -15.03
N TYR A 207 -7.62 10.23 -15.44
CA TYR A 207 -7.66 11.21 -16.52
C TYR A 207 -8.06 10.57 -17.87
N LEU A 208 -7.60 9.34 -18.14
CA LEU A 208 -8.09 8.56 -19.28
C LEU A 208 -9.59 8.26 -19.16
N GLY A 209 -10.02 7.74 -18.02
CA GLY A 209 -11.43 7.38 -17.78
C GLY A 209 -12.37 8.57 -17.91
N GLU A 210 -11.94 9.78 -17.52
CA GLU A 210 -12.69 11.04 -17.71
C GLU A 210 -12.65 11.56 -19.16
N LYS A 211 -11.89 10.91 -20.05
CA LYS A 211 -11.62 11.39 -21.42
C LYS A 211 -10.94 12.77 -21.44
N LYS A 212 -10.25 13.13 -20.34
CA LYS A 212 -9.40 14.33 -20.28
C LYS A 212 -8.11 14.13 -21.07
N TRP A 213 -7.63 12.90 -21.13
CA TRP A 213 -6.54 12.44 -21.99
C TRP A 213 -7.03 11.34 -22.92
N ASP A 214 -6.46 11.29 -24.12
CA ASP A 214 -6.52 10.13 -25.00
C ASP A 214 -5.35 9.18 -24.73
N LEU A 215 -5.35 8.02 -25.41
CA LEU A 215 -4.27 7.03 -25.26
C LEU A 215 -2.91 7.51 -25.79
N LYS A 216 -2.90 8.46 -26.75
CA LYS A 216 -1.65 9.04 -27.29
C LYS A 216 -1.01 9.95 -26.24
N THR A 217 -1.81 10.83 -25.63
CA THR A 217 -1.37 11.71 -24.54
C THR A 217 -0.86 10.91 -23.34
N PHE A 218 -1.60 9.87 -22.92
CA PHE A 218 -1.18 9.00 -21.84
C PHE A 218 0.19 8.34 -22.12
N ASP A 219 0.38 7.80 -23.34
CA ASP A 219 1.62 7.18 -23.76
C ASP A 219 2.78 8.20 -23.80
N LYS A 220 2.53 9.39 -24.33
CA LYS A 220 3.50 10.52 -24.36
C LYS A 220 3.92 10.91 -22.94
N VAL A 221 2.98 11.04 -22.01
CA VAL A 221 3.28 11.35 -20.60
C VAL A 221 4.10 10.25 -19.96
N PHE A 222 3.73 8.99 -20.14
CA PHE A 222 4.47 7.86 -19.58
C PHE A 222 5.92 7.82 -20.12
N LYS A 223 6.09 7.89 -21.43
CA LYS A 223 7.41 7.84 -22.09
C LYS A 223 8.28 9.06 -21.81
N SER A 224 7.69 10.17 -21.40
CA SER A 224 8.43 11.41 -21.10
C SER A 224 9.41 11.27 -19.94
N LYS A 225 9.17 10.33 -19.00
CA LYS A 225 9.91 10.15 -17.74
C LYS A 225 9.92 11.41 -16.85
N LYS A 226 9.06 12.38 -17.13
CA LYS A 226 8.97 13.67 -16.43
C LYS A 226 7.80 13.67 -15.46
N ARG A 227 8.10 13.77 -14.14
CA ARG A 227 7.08 13.84 -13.09
C ARG A 227 6.10 15.00 -13.23
N VAL A 228 6.56 16.13 -13.73
CA VAL A 228 5.74 17.35 -13.89
C VAL A 228 4.60 17.19 -14.89
N LEU A 229 4.72 16.25 -15.83
CA LEU A 229 3.67 15.95 -16.80
C LEU A 229 2.65 14.92 -16.27
N CYS A 230 2.95 14.26 -15.17
CA CYS A 230 2.05 13.28 -14.57
C CYS A 230 0.81 13.95 -13.97
N ALA A 231 -0.34 13.32 -14.13
CA ALA A 231 -1.53 13.73 -13.39
C ALA A 231 -1.27 13.76 -11.87
N PRO A 232 -2.01 14.54 -11.08
CA PRO A 232 -1.93 14.50 -9.62
C PRO A 232 -2.08 13.07 -9.10
N PRO A 233 -1.33 12.68 -8.05
CA PRO A 233 -1.47 11.36 -7.46
C PRO A 233 -2.87 11.21 -6.85
N ALA A 234 -3.50 10.06 -7.08
CA ALA A 234 -4.79 9.74 -6.49
C ALA A 234 -4.73 9.82 -4.95
N PRO A 235 -5.82 10.19 -4.26
CA PRO A 235 -5.91 10.29 -2.81
C PRO A 235 -5.44 9.03 -2.10
N PRO A 236 -4.79 9.13 -0.93
CA PRO A 236 -4.22 7.96 -0.25
C PRO A 236 -5.27 6.99 0.32
N GLU A 237 -6.43 7.49 0.74
CA GLU A 237 -7.52 6.72 1.33
C GLU A 237 -8.16 5.69 0.38
N GLY A 238 -7.89 5.79 -0.92
CA GLY A 238 -8.29 4.77 -1.89
C GLY A 238 -7.30 3.60 -1.99
N LEU A 239 -6.08 3.73 -1.44
CA LEU A 239 -5.01 2.76 -1.62
C LEU A 239 -4.90 1.81 -0.42
N PHE A 240 -4.80 0.52 -0.73
CA PHE A 240 -4.62 -0.57 0.24
C PHE A 240 -3.42 -1.43 -0.15
N LEU A 241 -2.47 -1.63 0.77
CA LEU A 241 -1.53 -2.74 0.68
C LEU A 241 -2.31 -4.03 0.99
N TYR A 242 -2.71 -4.74 -0.06
CA TYR A 242 -3.66 -5.84 0.03
C TYR A 242 -3.03 -7.15 0.50
N ARG A 243 -1.87 -7.52 -0.07
CA ARG A 243 -1.18 -8.79 0.26
C ARG A 243 0.29 -8.74 -0.13
N ILE A 244 1.11 -9.51 0.60
CA ILE A 244 2.51 -9.77 0.30
C ILE A 244 2.71 -11.27 0.16
N ILE A 245 3.36 -11.71 -0.91
CA ILE A 245 3.65 -13.13 -1.20
C ILE A 245 5.15 -13.36 -1.01
N TYR A 246 5.49 -14.43 -0.31
CA TYR A 246 6.84 -14.89 0.00
C TYR A 246 7.23 -16.14 -0.74
#